data_c1cf39bf8dfd7a32551b819c4aa07886
#
_entry.id   c1cf39bf8dfd7a32551b819c4aa07886
#
_cell.length_a   1.000
_cell.length_b   1.000
_cell.length_c   1.000
_cell.angle_alpha   90.00
_cell.angle_beta   90.00
_cell.angle_gamma   90.00
#
_symmetry.space_group_name_H-M   'P 1'
#
loop_
_entity.id
_entity.type
_entity.pdbx_description
1 polymer ?
#
loop_
_entity_poly.entity_id
_entity_poly.type
_entity_poly.pdbx_seq_one_letter_code
_entity_poly.pdbx_strand_id
1 'polypeptide(L)'
;MIAQGVTKANRGSQVANPSEFDLEFENVEFFPRYEDLVLRGWYLPVDLKSPTLIFVHGIGSVRSGNNAVELASRLVERDFNVLLFDLRGHGSSDGDKASGGYFERWDVLGAIDYLLELGIDSHRIGLIGFSMGASASILAAADEPRINAVAVDSAFADASDLIAREAARATPFPSWLTPLFIPASNLIAKGIYGIDIGSLVPERAVSQLDFPVLVIHGIADQRVPWEQGQRVSDAAKEGSVMWLLPEVGHVDSFLEQPDEYVVKVSEYFDERLR
;
A
#
# COMPACT_ATOMS: atom_id res chain seq x y z
N MET A 1 17.85 1.75 -18.30
CA MET A 1 16.48 2.08 -18.73
C MET A 1 15.40 1.52 -17.81
N ILE A 2 15.38 0.21 -17.49
CA ILE A 2 14.34 -0.37 -16.59
C ILE A 2 14.38 0.27 -15.20
N ALA A 3 15.55 0.37 -14.56
CA ALA A 3 15.70 1.00 -13.25
C ALA A 3 15.28 2.49 -13.23
N GLN A 4 15.49 3.24 -14.30
CA GLN A 4 15.09 4.64 -14.39
C GLN A 4 13.57 4.83 -14.55
N GLY A 5 12.86 3.87 -15.17
CA GLY A 5 11.40 3.93 -15.35
C GLY A 5 10.65 3.65 -14.05
N VAL A 6 11.23 2.83 -13.16
CA VAL A 6 10.61 2.46 -11.87
C VAL A 6 10.93 3.49 -10.77
N THR A 7 12.07 4.16 -10.86
CA THR A 7 12.51 5.10 -9.81
C THR A 7 12.16 6.57 -10.08
N LYS A 8 11.71 6.92 -11.30
CA LYS A 8 11.34 8.30 -11.60
C LYS A 8 9.95 8.59 -11.05
N ALA A 9 9.82 9.66 -10.27
CA ALA A 9 8.55 10.15 -9.78
C ALA A 9 7.55 10.35 -10.93
N ASN A 10 6.38 9.75 -10.83
CA ASN A 10 5.23 10.02 -11.67
C ASN A 10 4.17 10.71 -10.81
N ARG A 11 4.19 12.04 -10.82
CA ARG A 11 3.40 12.80 -9.86
C ARG A 11 1.90 12.65 -10.03
N GLY A 12 1.40 12.27 -11.20
CA GLY A 12 -0.03 12.15 -11.42
C GLY A 12 -0.80 13.45 -11.07
N SER A 13 -2.09 13.46 -11.38
CA SER A 13 -3.01 14.51 -10.92
C SER A 13 -4.10 13.86 -10.08
N GLN A 14 -4.62 14.58 -9.09
CA GLN A 14 -5.80 14.13 -8.34
C GLN A 14 -6.98 13.94 -9.31
N VAL A 15 -7.68 12.83 -9.17
CA VAL A 15 -8.80 12.44 -10.05
C VAL A 15 -10.16 12.68 -9.41
N ALA A 16 -10.20 12.89 -8.09
CA ALA A 16 -11.38 13.23 -7.30
C ALA A 16 -10.96 14.05 -6.07
N ASN A 17 -11.92 14.77 -5.49
CA ASN A 17 -11.73 15.51 -4.24
C ASN A 17 -12.82 15.07 -3.24
N PRO A 18 -12.53 14.99 -1.92
CA PRO A 18 -13.52 14.61 -0.91
C PRO A 18 -14.80 15.46 -0.92
N SER A 19 -14.72 16.72 -1.29
CA SER A 19 -15.91 17.60 -1.42
C SER A 19 -16.90 17.17 -2.51
N GLU A 20 -16.47 16.37 -3.49
CA GLU A 20 -17.36 15.80 -4.52
C GLU A 20 -18.26 14.69 -3.97
N PHE A 21 -17.95 14.21 -2.78
CA PHE A 21 -18.68 13.19 -2.02
C PHE A 21 -19.30 13.76 -0.73
N ASP A 22 -19.46 15.07 -0.63
CA ASP A 22 -19.98 15.77 0.55
C ASP A 22 -19.24 15.45 1.86
N LEU A 23 -17.93 15.11 1.76
CA LEU A 23 -17.08 14.78 2.91
C LEU A 23 -16.44 16.04 3.48
N GLU A 24 -16.49 16.18 4.80
CA GLU A 24 -15.61 17.09 5.52
C GLU A 24 -14.18 16.54 5.53
N PHE A 25 -13.20 17.38 5.28
CA PHE A 25 -11.79 16.99 5.30
C PHE A 25 -10.85 18.13 5.64
N GLU A 26 -9.70 17.79 6.14
CA GLU A 26 -8.60 18.70 6.40
C GLU A 26 -7.43 18.40 5.45
N ASN A 27 -6.82 19.46 4.87
CA ASN A 27 -5.54 19.29 4.19
C ASN A 27 -4.46 19.16 5.26
N VAL A 28 -3.64 18.11 5.15
CA VAL A 28 -2.64 17.79 6.15
C VAL A 28 -1.26 17.69 5.50
N GLU A 29 -0.25 18.06 6.28
CA GLU A 29 1.17 17.89 5.94
C GLU A 29 1.88 17.21 7.12
N PHE A 30 2.73 16.22 6.81
CA PHE A 30 3.54 15.52 7.79
C PHE A 30 4.84 15.00 7.15
N PHE A 31 5.73 14.43 7.96
CA PHE A 31 7.02 13.94 7.51
C PHE A 31 7.07 12.42 7.54
N PRO A 32 7.78 11.76 6.61
CA PRO A 32 8.14 10.36 6.76
C PRO A 32 8.98 10.17 8.03
N ARG A 33 8.93 9.00 8.61
CA ARG A 33 9.86 8.65 9.67
C ARG A 33 11.29 8.62 9.10
N TYR A 34 12.23 9.26 9.74
CA TYR A 34 13.67 9.32 9.39
C TYR A 34 14.08 10.26 8.23
N GLU A 35 13.19 10.98 7.62
CA GLU A 35 13.51 11.89 6.51
C GLU A 35 12.78 13.22 6.61
N ASP A 36 13.42 14.27 6.09
CA ASP A 36 12.90 15.64 6.08
C ASP A 36 12.35 15.98 4.68
N LEU A 37 11.21 15.40 4.34
CA LEU A 37 10.43 15.74 3.16
C LEU A 37 8.94 15.82 3.53
N VAL A 38 8.19 16.69 2.87
CA VAL A 38 6.78 16.93 3.22
C VAL A 38 5.88 15.98 2.44
N LEU A 39 5.11 15.17 3.17
CA LEU A 39 4.00 14.39 2.62
C LEU A 39 2.70 15.17 2.79
N ARG A 40 1.82 15.08 1.80
CA ARG A 40 0.56 15.83 1.75
C ARG A 40 -0.63 14.91 1.60
N GLY A 41 -1.67 15.18 2.37
CA GLY A 41 -2.84 14.32 2.43
C GLY A 41 -4.14 15.07 2.71
N TRP A 42 -5.18 14.26 2.84
CA TRP A 42 -6.50 14.64 3.33
C TRP A 42 -6.84 13.75 4.54
N TYR A 43 -7.14 14.39 5.65
CA TYR A 43 -7.69 13.70 6.81
C TYR A 43 -9.20 13.93 6.84
N LEU A 44 -9.97 12.87 6.90
CA LEU A 44 -11.43 12.84 6.95
C LEU A 44 -11.84 12.42 8.37
N PRO A 45 -12.04 13.38 9.27
CA PRO A 45 -12.40 13.08 10.66
C PRO A 45 -13.87 12.70 10.79
N VAL A 46 -14.16 11.72 11.66
CA VAL A 46 -15.50 11.42 12.19
C VAL A 46 -15.52 11.71 13.69
N ASP A 47 -14.72 10.98 14.45
CA ASP A 47 -14.54 11.17 15.89
C ASP A 47 -13.14 10.65 16.31
N LEU A 48 -12.52 11.28 17.32
CA LEU A 48 -11.21 10.84 17.82
C LEU A 48 -11.19 9.41 18.40
N LYS A 49 -12.37 8.89 18.76
CA LYS A 49 -12.53 7.51 19.24
C LYS A 49 -12.83 6.52 18.13
N SER A 50 -13.19 6.98 16.95
CA SER A 50 -13.42 6.11 15.79
C SER A 50 -12.10 5.54 15.29
N PRO A 51 -12.07 4.28 14.82
CA PRO A 51 -10.90 3.73 14.16
C PRO A 51 -10.47 4.58 12.96
N THR A 52 -9.17 4.66 12.72
CA THR A 52 -8.60 5.47 11.64
C THR A 52 -7.88 4.57 10.64
N LEU A 53 -8.26 4.68 9.36
CA LEU A 53 -7.67 3.91 8.28
C LEU A 53 -6.73 4.79 7.45
N ILE A 54 -5.48 4.35 7.31
CA ILE A 54 -4.49 4.97 6.43
C ILE A 54 -4.54 4.28 5.07
N PHE A 55 -4.83 5.03 4.01
CA PHE A 55 -4.82 4.54 2.63
C PHE A 55 -3.46 4.75 1.99
N VAL A 56 -2.88 3.66 1.48
CA VAL A 56 -1.55 3.65 0.88
C VAL A 56 -1.66 3.23 -0.58
N HIS A 57 -1.56 4.19 -1.48
CA HIS A 57 -1.75 3.97 -2.92
C HIS A 57 -0.59 3.24 -3.62
N GLY A 58 -0.83 2.73 -4.82
CA GLY A 58 0.16 2.06 -5.65
C GLY A 58 1.12 3.01 -6.39
N ILE A 59 2.15 2.43 -7.01
CA ILE A 59 3.12 3.17 -7.82
C ILE A 59 2.43 3.84 -9.02
N GLY A 60 2.74 5.11 -9.26
CA GLY A 60 2.17 5.89 -10.36
C GLY A 60 0.72 6.33 -10.12
N SER A 61 0.15 6.04 -8.94
CA SER A 61 -1.16 6.51 -8.49
C SER A 61 -1.01 7.75 -7.60
N VAL A 62 -2.10 8.24 -7.06
CA VAL A 62 -2.19 9.36 -6.12
C VAL A 62 -3.23 9.02 -5.05
N ARG A 63 -3.31 9.82 -3.98
CA ARG A 63 -4.25 9.63 -2.87
C ARG A 63 -5.73 9.50 -3.27
N SER A 64 -6.13 10.06 -4.42
CA SER A 64 -7.49 9.93 -4.97
C SER A 64 -7.63 8.87 -6.05
N GLY A 65 -6.54 8.15 -6.40
CA GLY A 65 -6.55 7.12 -7.44
C GLY A 65 -7.32 5.87 -7.03
N ASN A 66 -7.68 5.03 -8.02
CA ASN A 66 -8.37 3.75 -7.79
C ASN A 66 -9.66 3.89 -6.96
N ASN A 67 -10.45 4.94 -7.19
CA ASN A 67 -11.69 5.23 -6.48
C ASN A 67 -11.53 5.36 -4.94
N ALA A 68 -10.32 5.72 -4.48
CA ALA A 68 -10.00 5.80 -3.06
C ALA A 68 -10.91 6.79 -2.29
N VAL A 69 -11.31 7.90 -2.92
CA VAL A 69 -12.21 8.88 -2.28
C VAL A 69 -13.62 8.31 -2.11
N GLU A 70 -14.13 7.57 -3.11
CA GLU A 70 -15.42 6.89 -2.99
C GLU A 70 -15.38 5.78 -1.93
N LEU A 71 -14.32 4.96 -1.90
CA LEU A 71 -14.14 3.97 -0.85
C LEU A 71 -14.07 4.63 0.54
N ALA A 72 -13.32 5.74 0.65
CA ALA A 72 -13.23 6.50 1.90
C ALA A 72 -14.59 7.03 2.34
N SER A 73 -15.42 7.55 1.42
CA SER A 73 -16.77 8.05 1.78
C SER A 73 -17.64 6.96 2.39
N ARG A 74 -17.62 5.76 1.81
CA ARG A 74 -18.39 4.61 2.33
C ARG A 74 -17.88 4.10 3.67
N LEU A 75 -16.56 4.28 3.97
CA LEU A 75 -15.99 3.91 5.27
C LEU A 75 -16.25 5.00 6.34
N VAL A 76 -16.24 6.27 5.94
CA VAL A 76 -16.69 7.39 6.81
C VAL A 76 -18.14 7.18 7.26
N GLU A 77 -19.05 6.76 6.36
CA GLU A 77 -20.44 6.40 6.69
C GLU A 77 -20.53 5.22 7.68
N ARG A 78 -19.46 4.44 7.85
CA ARG A 78 -19.32 3.35 8.83
C ARG A 78 -18.51 3.72 10.06
N ASP A 79 -18.36 5.02 10.31
CA ASP A 79 -17.71 5.54 11.49
C ASP A 79 -16.20 5.27 11.55
N PHE A 80 -15.50 5.28 10.39
CA PHE A 80 -14.05 5.28 10.30
C PHE A 80 -13.54 6.67 9.95
N ASN A 81 -12.52 7.16 10.67
CA ASN A 81 -11.68 8.24 10.15
C ASN A 81 -10.82 7.70 9.00
N VAL A 82 -10.49 8.53 8.03
CA VAL A 82 -9.63 8.13 6.92
C VAL A 82 -8.52 9.14 6.67
N LEU A 83 -7.30 8.66 6.50
CA LEU A 83 -6.16 9.44 6.03
C LEU A 83 -5.77 8.98 4.62
N LEU A 84 -6.03 9.82 3.64
CA LEU A 84 -5.60 9.68 2.24
C LEU A 84 -4.37 10.57 2.02
N PHE A 85 -3.23 10.03 1.63
CA PHE A 85 -2.04 10.85 1.40
C PHE A 85 -1.27 10.40 0.15
N ASP A 86 -0.54 11.32 -0.45
CA ASP A 86 0.37 11.02 -1.54
C ASP A 86 1.70 10.54 -0.97
N LEU A 87 2.15 9.36 -1.39
CA LEU A 87 3.49 8.86 -1.09
C LEU A 87 4.56 9.75 -1.72
N ARG A 88 5.81 9.65 -1.24
CA ARG A 88 6.95 10.37 -1.82
C ARG A 88 6.99 10.26 -3.34
N GLY A 89 7.32 11.35 -4.03
CA GLY A 89 7.41 11.38 -5.48
C GLY A 89 6.08 11.27 -6.23
N HIS A 90 4.95 11.25 -5.54
CA HIS A 90 3.61 11.17 -6.11
C HIS A 90 2.78 12.40 -5.76
N GLY A 91 1.77 12.70 -6.57
CA GLY A 91 0.81 13.77 -6.34
C GLY A 91 1.46 15.10 -5.95
N SER A 92 1.07 15.63 -4.79
CA SER A 92 1.57 16.88 -4.24
C SER A 92 2.66 16.72 -3.18
N SER A 93 3.00 15.48 -2.78
CA SER A 93 4.08 15.21 -1.82
C SER A 93 5.46 15.48 -2.40
N ASP A 94 6.43 15.78 -1.57
CA ASP A 94 7.81 15.99 -1.96
C ASP A 94 8.47 14.68 -2.45
N GLY A 95 9.73 14.76 -2.84
CA GLY A 95 10.48 13.63 -3.39
C GLY A 95 10.44 13.59 -4.91
N ASP A 96 11.42 12.93 -5.51
CA ASP A 96 11.63 12.81 -6.95
C ASP A 96 11.72 11.35 -7.44
N LYS A 97 11.58 10.39 -6.51
CA LYS A 97 11.75 8.96 -6.78
C LYS A 97 10.71 8.12 -6.04
N ALA A 98 10.33 7.02 -6.68
CA ALA A 98 9.64 5.91 -6.04
C ALA A 98 10.64 4.74 -5.87
N SER A 99 10.46 3.93 -4.82
CA SER A 99 11.39 2.85 -4.46
C SER A 99 10.75 1.46 -4.43
N GLY A 100 9.51 1.36 -4.91
CA GLY A 100 8.79 0.09 -4.94
C GLY A 100 8.31 -0.40 -3.58
N GLY A 101 8.17 0.48 -2.59
CA GLY A 101 7.79 0.16 -1.22
C GLY A 101 8.94 0.26 -0.21
N TYR A 102 10.20 0.40 -0.67
CA TYR A 102 11.36 0.39 0.22
C TYR A 102 11.41 1.63 1.13
N PHE A 103 11.39 2.82 0.56
CA PHE A 103 11.31 4.06 1.32
C PHE A 103 9.86 4.44 1.64
N GLU A 104 8.90 4.04 0.81
CA GLU A 104 7.48 4.33 1.02
C GLU A 104 6.94 3.73 2.33
N ARG A 105 7.56 2.67 2.88
CA ARG A 105 7.24 2.18 4.23
C ARG A 105 7.49 3.24 5.32
N TRP A 106 8.49 4.13 5.12
CA TRP A 106 8.74 5.23 6.06
C TRP A 106 7.72 6.34 5.95
N ASP A 107 7.10 6.50 4.76
CA ASP A 107 5.97 7.40 4.57
C ASP A 107 4.75 6.90 5.35
N VAL A 108 4.50 5.59 5.31
CA VAL A 108 3.43 4.95 6.10
C VAL A 108 3.71 5.10 7.59
N LEU A 109 4.95 4.87 8.03
CA LEU A 109 5.35 5.08 9.43
C LEU A 109 5.17 6.54 9.86
N GLY A 110 5.48 7.51 9.00
CA GLY A 110 5.23 8.92 9.24
C GLY A 110 3.74 9.27 9.33
N ALA A 111 2.90 8.63 8.51
CA ALA A 111 1.45 8.77 8.60
C ALA A 111 0.90 8.24 9.94
N ILE A 112 1.45 7.13 10.43
CA ILE A 112 1.11 6.60 11.76
C ILE A 112 1.55 7.59 12.85
N ASP A 113 2.79 8.09 12.80
CA ASP A 113 3.31 9.06 13.77
C ASP A 113 2.44 10.33 13.80
N TYR A 114 2.03 10.84 12.64
CA TYR A 114 1.12 11.97 12.52
C TYR A 114 -0.23 11.73 13.24
N LEU A 115 -0.86 10.57 13.03
CA LEU A 115 -2.12 10.24 13.71
C LEU A 115 -1.95 10.10 15.23
N LEU A 116 -0.83 9.56 15.69
CA LEU A 116 -0.50 9.49 17.12
C LEU A 116 -0.32 10.89 17.74
N GLU A 117 0.28 11.83 17.01
CA GLU A 117 0.43 13.24 17.42
C GLU A 117 -0.94 13.95 17.50
N LEU A 118 -1.92 13.55 16.66
CA LEU A 118 -3.31 14.01 16.77
C LEU A 118 -4.05 13.42 17.98
N GLY A 119 -3.46 12.44 18.68
CA GLY A 119 -4.05 11.78 19.83
C GLY A 119 -4.91 10.56 19.49
N ILE A 120 -4.85 10.04 18.26
CA ILE A 120 -5.47 8.77 17.90
C ILE A 120 -4.74 7.62 18.61
N ASP A 121 -5.49 6.73 19.26
CA ASP A 121 -4.93 5.54 19.89
C ASP A 121 -4.33 4.60 18.84
N SER A 122 -3.10 4.16 19.06
CA SER A 122 -2.40 3.24 18.15
C SER A 122 -3.18 1.95 17.85
N HIS A 123 -3.91 1.44 18.83
CA HIS A 123 -4.77 0.26 18.66
C HIS A 123 -5.99 0.49 17.77
N ARG A 124 -6.25 1.73 17.40
CA ARG A 124 -7.34 2.13 16.51
C ARG A 124 -6.86 2.54 15.12
N ILE A 125 -5.58 2.33 14.80
CA ILE A 125 -5.01 2.63 13.48
C ILE A 125 -4.87 1.36 12.67
N GLY A 126 -5.48 1.35 11.48
CA GLY A 126 -5.38 0.29 10.48
C GLY A 126 -4.79 0.78 9.17
N LEU A 127 -4.17 -0.13 8.41
CA LEU A 127 -3.59 0.16 7.10
C LEU A 127 -4.39 -0.54 6.01
N ILE A 128 -4.74 0.19 4.95
CA ILE A 128 -5.27 -0.37 3.72
C ILE A 128 -4.35 0.01 2.56
N GLY A 129 -3.70 -0.96 1.96
CA GLY A 129 -2.69 -0.75 0.93
C GLY A 129 -3.06 -1.36 -0.41
N PHE A 130 -2.64 -0.68 -1.49
CA PHE A 130 -2.93 -1.07 -2.87
C PHE A 130 -1.63 -1.26 -3.65
N SER A 131 -1.41 -2.44 -4.26
CA SER A 131 -0.23 -2.73 -5.09
C SER A 131 1.09 -2.47 -4.34
N MET A 132 1.94 -1.56 -4.79
CA MET A 132 3.13 -1.11 -4.07
C MET A 132 2.80 -0.65 -2.64
N GLY A 133 1.70 0.07 -2.47
CA GLY A 133 1.24 0.52 -1.15
C GLY A 133 0.83 -0.64 -0.23
N ALA A 134 0.30 -1.74 -0.78
CA ALA A 134 0.03 -2.97 -0.04
C ALA A 134 1.31 -3.55 0.57
N SER A 135 2.37 -3.65 -0.24
CA SER A 135 3.66 -4.14 0.22
C SER A 135 4.34 -3.20 1.21
N ALA A 136 4.25 -1.87 0.97
CA ALA A 136 4.75 -0.86 1.91
C ALA A 136 4.02 -0.93 3.26
N SER A 137 2.70 -1.17 3.26
CA SER A 137 1.89 -1.34 4.48
C SER A 137 2.29 -2.56 5.30
N ILE A 138 2.53 -3.71 4.65
CA ILE A 138 3.02 -4.91 5.34
C ILE A 138 4.40 -4.66 5.96
N LEU A 139 5.32 -4.06 5.20
CA LEU A 139 6.66 -3.74 5.70
C LEU A 139 6.63 -2.74 6.87
N ALA A 140 5.78 -1.70 6.76
CA ALA A 140 5.60 -0.73 7.83
C ALA A 140 5.01 -1.36 9.09
N ALA A 141 4.01 -2.24 8.95
CA ALA A 141 3.42 -2.94 10.09
C ALA A 141 4.41 -3.87 10.80
N ALA A 142 5.35 -4.50 10.06
CA ALA A 142 6.43 -5.30 10.66
C ALA A 142 7.45 -4.44 11.42
N ASP A 143 7.65 -3.18 11.00
CA ASP A 143 8.51 -2.21 11.69
C ASP A 143 7.79 -1.47 12.84
N GLU A 144 6.45 -1.59 12.94
CA GLU A 144 5.61 -0.85 13.90
C GLU A 144 4.66 -1.80 14.68
N PRO A 145 5.12 -2.35 15.81
CA PRO A 145 4.36 -3.36 16.56
C PRO A 145 3.06 -2.86 17.21
N ARG A 146 2.78 -1.56 17.16
CA ARG A 146 1.52 -0.98 17.64
C ARG A 146 0.37 -1.13 16.63
N ILE A 147 0.65 -1.48 15.37
CA ILE A 147 -0.37 -1.72 14.35
C ILE A 147 -0.87 -3.17 14.47
N ASN A 148 -2.21 -3.33 14.44
CA ASN A 148 -2.88 -4.61 14.63
C ASN A 148 -3.86 -4.98 13.50
N ALA A 149 -3.95 -4.17 12.45
CA ALA A 149 -4.85 -4.41 11.35
C ALA A 149 -4.26 -3.91 10.01
N VAL A 150 -4.14 -4.83 9.06
CA VAL A 150 -3.63 -4.55 7.70
C VAL A 150 -4.49 -5.29 6.68
N ALA A 151 -5.13 -4.55 5.78
CA ALA A 151 -5.78 -5.07 4.59
C ALA A 151 -4.97 -4.69 3.35
N VAL A 152 -4.77 -5.62 2.44
CA VAL A 152 -3.96 -5.40 1.24
C VAL A 152 -4.68 -5.88 -0.02
N ASP A 153 -4.63 -5.07 -1.07
CA ASP A 153 -5.17 -5.40 -2.39
C ASP A 153 -4.05 -5.43 -3.42
N SER A 154 -3.94 -6.55 -4.14
CA SER A 154 -2.95 -6.78 -5.21
C SER A 154 -1.49 -6.69 -4.73
N ALA A 155 -1.20 -7.19 -3.52
CA ALA A 155 0.15 -7.21 -2.95
C ALA A 155 1.08 -8.17 -3.70
N PHE A 156 2.36 -7.80 -3.84
CA PHE A 156 3.39 -8.77 -4.25
C PHE A 156 4.06 -9.39 -3.01
N ALA A 157 4.58 -10.61 -3.18
CA ALA A 157 5.28 -11.35 -2.12
C ALA A 157 6.78 -11.02 -2.06
N ASP A 158 7.41 -10.86 -3.24
CA ASP A 158 8.84 -10.59 -3.40
C ASP A 158 9.07 -9.65 -4.60
N ALA A 159 9.72 -8.50 -4.36
CA ALA A 159 10.02 -7.54 -5.41
C ALA A 159 10.99 -8.11 -6.47
N SER A 160 11.88 -9.03 -6.08
CA SER A 160 12.82 -9.64 -7.01
C SER A 160 12.10 -10.47 -8.06
N ASP A 161 11.05 -11.20 -7.69
CA ASP A 161 10.22 -11.99 -8.61
C ASP A 161 9.50 -11.08 -9.62
N LEU A 162 8.96 -9.97 -9.12
CA LEU A 162 8.27 -8.99 -9.98
C LEU A 162 9.23 -8.34 -10.98
N ILE A 163 10.41 -7.94 -10.53
CA ILE A 163 11.46 -7.36 -11.37
C ILE A 163 11.93 -8.38 -12.42
N ALA A 164 12.14 -9.66 -12.03
CA ALA A 164 12.52 -10.71 -12.95
C ALA A 164 11.46 -10.94 -14.05
N ARG A 165 10.18 -10.92 -13.66
CA ARG A 165 9.05 -11.06 -14.60
C ARG A 165 8.99 -9.89 -15.58
N GLU A 166 9.09 -8.66 -15.10
CA GLU A 166 9.06 -7.48 -15.96
C GLU A 166 10.28 -7.40 -16.86
N ALA A 167 11.46 -7.79 -16.36
CA ALA A 167 12.67 -7.90 -17.19
C ALA A 167 12.51 -8.95 -18.30
N ALA A 168 11.89 -10.09 -18.03
CA ALA A 168 11.62 -11.12 -19.02
C ALA A 168 10.63 -10.65 -20.10
N ARG A 169 9.65 -9.82 -19.72
CA ARG A 169 8.70 -9.22 -20.69
C ARG A 169 9.32 -8.13 -21.55
N ALA A 170 10.23 -7.35 -20.96
CA ALA A 170 10.85 -6.19 -21.61
C ALA A 170 12.08 -6.53 -22.47
N THR A 171 12.59 -7.76 -22.42
CA THR A 171 13.80 -8.18 -23.11
C THR A 171 13.57 -9.45 -23.93
N PRO A 172 14.32 -9.66 -25.03
CA PRO A 172 14.23 -10.89 -25.82
C PRO A 172 14.94 -12.09 -25.15
N PHE A 173 15.42 -11.92 -23.91
CA PHE A 173 16.11 -13.00 -23.20
C PHE A 173 15.11 -14.03 -22.66
N PRO A 174 15.43 -15.33 -22.71
CA PRO A 174 14.64 -16.36 -22.08
C PRO A 174 14.45 -16.10 -20.58
N SER A 175 13.25 -16.35 -20.07
CA SER A 175 12.88 -16.05 -18.67
C SER A 175 13.77 -16.75 -17.64
N TRP A 176 14.37 -17.91 -17.97
CA TRP A 176 15.27 -18.62 -17.07
C TRP A 176 16.63 -17.91 -16.84
N LEU A 177 17.00 -16.95 -17.71
CA LEU A 177 18.22 -16.14 -17.55
C LEU A 177 18.00 -14.93 -16.66
N THR A 178 16.77 -14.42 -16.54
CA THR A 178 16.49 -13.18 -15.80
C THR A 178 16.90 -13.22 -14.32
N PRO A 179 16.74 -14.34 -13.57
CA PRO A 179 17.21 -14.42 -12.19
C PRO A 179 18.71 -14.21 -12.00
N LEU A 180 19.52 -14.51 -13.03
CA LEU A 180 20.98 -14.32 -12.97
C LEU A 180 21.39 -12.84 -12.91
N PHE A 181 20.53 -11.92 -13.36
CA PHE A 181 20.78 -10.48 -13.34
C PHE A 181 20.29 -9.80 -12.04
N ILE A 182 19.48 -10.48 -11.22
CA ILE A 182 18.94 -9.90 -9.98
C ILE A 182 20.04 -9.47 -9.00
N PRO A 183 21.11 -10.26 -8.72
CA PRO A 183 22.17 -9.83 -7.83
C PRO A 183 22.89 -8.57 -8.30
N ALA A 184 23.15 -8.47 -9.60
CA ALA A 184 23.77 -7.28 -10.18
C ALA A 184 22.83 -6.07 -10.13
N SER A 185 21.54 -6.28 -10.40
CA SER A 185 20.51 -5.22 -10.30
C SER A 185 20.37 -4.72 -8.86
N ASN A 186 20.40 -5.62 -7.89
CA ASN A 186 20.36 -5.26 -6.46
C ASN A 186 21.60 -4.46 -6.06
N LEU A 187 22.79 -4.87 -6.49
CA LEU A 187 24.02 -4.13 -6.23
C LEU A 187 23.98 -2.70 -6.80
N ILE A 188 23.46 -2.55 -8.02
CA ILE A 188 23.28 -1.26 -8.68
C ILE A 188 22.23 -0.42 -7.94
N ALA A 189 21.08 -1.00 -7.61
CA ALA A 189 20.02 -0.32 -6.89
C ALA A 189 20.51 0.18 -5.52
N LYS A 190 21.24 -0.65 -4.79
CA LYS A 190 21.81 -0.31 -3.48
C LYS A 190 22.91 0.76 -3.59
N GLY A 191 23.80 0.65 -4.60
CA GLY A 191 24.92 1.59 -4.77
C GLY A 191 24.50 2.96 -5.32
N ILE A 192 23.48 3.02 -6.19
CA ILE A 192 23.07 4.28 -6.86
C ILE A 192 21.87 4.92 -6.17
N TYR A 193 20.91 4.12 -5.69
CA TYR A 193 19.64 4.61 -5.19
C TYR A 193 19.41 4.35 -3.69
N GLY A 194 20.32 3.62 -3.04
CA GLY A 194 20.19 3.22 -1.63
C GLY A 194 19.12 2.16 -1.38
N ILE A 195 18.56 1.54 -2.44
CA ILE A 195 17.44 0.59 -2.36
C ILE A 195 18.00 -0.84 -2.29
N ASP A 196 17.74 -1.54 -1.19
CA ASP A 196 18.02 -2.98 -1.08
C ASP A 196 16.78 -3.78 -1.51
N ILE A 197 16.75 -4.17 -2.80
CA ILE A 197 15.65 -4.95 -3.39
C ILE A 197 15.46 -6.27 -2.64
N GLY A 198 16.56 -6.89 -2.18
CA GLY A 198 16.50 -8.15 -1.44
C GLY A 198 15.83 -8.07 -0.06
N SER A 199 15.58 -6.86 0.45
CA SER A 199 14.81 -6.63 1.67
C SER A 199 13.32 -6.35 1.40
N LEU A 200 12.93 -6.14 0.14
CA LEU A 200 11.54 -5.94 -0.29
C LEU A 200 10.82 -7.28 -0.45
N VAL A 201 10.60 -7.97 0.67
CA VAL A 201 9.98 -9.30 0.73
C VAL A 201 8.79 -9.26 1.70
N PRO A 202 7.63 -8.72 1.26
CA PRO A 202 6.40 -8.67 2.06
C PRO A 202 5.97 -10.02 2.63
N GLU A 203 6.20 -11.13 1.90
CA GLU A 203 5.96 -12.49 2.39
C GLU A 203 6.73 -12.79 3.70
N ARG A 204 7.97 -12.33 3.81
CA ARG A 204 8.75 -12.48 5.04
C ARG A 204 8.27 -11.52 6.13
N ALA A 205 7.91 -10.30 5.77
CA ALA A 205 7.46 -9.29 6.73
C ALA A 205 6.10 -9.68 7.34
N VAL A 206 5.15 -10.17 6.53
CA VAL A 206 3.83 -10.59 7.00
C VAL A 206 3.91 -11.77 7.99
N SER A 207 4.89 -12.65 7.83
CA SER A 207 5.10 -13.77 8.77
C SER A 207 5.58 -13.34 10.17
N GLN A 208 5.98 -12.07 10.33
CA GLN A 208 6.39 -11.48 11.60
C GLN A 208 5.24 -10.78 12.33
N LEU A 209 4.09 -10.61 11.67
CA LEU A 209 2.92 -9.97 12.27
C LEU A 209 2.23 -10.89 13.27
N ASP A 210 1.83 -10.35 14.41
CA ASP A 210 1.16 -11.09 15.47
C ASP A 210 -0.37 -11.17 15.31
N PHE A 211 -0.89 -10.65 14.22
CA PHE A 211 -2.31 -10.57 13.92
C PHE A 211 -2.63 -11.07 12.51
N PRO A 212 -3.85 -11.60 12.26
CA PRO A 212 -4.29 -12.00 10.94
C PRO A 212 -4.47 -10.79 10.01
N VAL A 213 -4.20 -10.95 8.70
CA VAL A 213 -4.37 -9.93 7.67
C VAL A 213 -5.50 -10.27 6.70
N LEU A 214 -6.06 -9.26 6.04
CA LEU A 214 -6.98 -9.43 4.91
C LEU A 214 -6.19 -9.23 3.61
N VAL A 215 -6.12 -10.27 2.78
CA VAL A 215 -5.50 -10.23 1.46
C VAL A 215 -6.58 -10.30 0.40
N ILE A 216 -6.65 -9.29 -0.47
CA ILE A 216 -7.59 -9.18 -1.57
C ILE A 216 -6.80 -9.26 -2.87
N HIS A 217 -7.26 -10.01 -3.88
CA HIS A 217 -6.56 -10.10 -5.14
C HIS A 217 -7.48 -10.52 -6.29
N GLY A 218 -7.36 -9.84 -7.42
CA GLY A 218 -8.02 -10.22 -8.66
C GLY A 218 -7.28 -11.34 -9.39
N ILE A 219 -7.98 -12.40 -9.81
CA ILE A 219 -7.36 -13.54 -10.53
C ILE A 219 -6.87 -13.12 -11.93
N ALA A 220 -7.52 -12.12 -12.54
CA ALA A 220 -7.12 -11.60 -13.85
C ALA A 220 -6.02 -10.53 -13.79
N ASP A 221 -5.40 -10.31 -12.62
CA ASP A 221 -4.32 -9.35 -12.45
C ASP A 221 -3.10 -9.72 -13.30
N GLN A 222 -2.84 -8.89 -14.32
CA GLN A 222 -1.73 -9.10 -15.25
C GLN A 222 -0.43 -8.43 -14.79
N ARG A 223 -0.49 -7.48 -13.84
CA ARG A 223 0.67 -6.77 -13.30
C ARG A 223 1.32 -7.53 -12.17
N VAL A 224 0.53 -7.89 -11.17
CA VAL A 224 0.95 -8.71 -10.04
C VAL A 224 0.13 -10.00 -10.08
N PRO A 225 0.70 -11.16 -10.45
CA PRO A 225 -0.03 -12.42 -10.47
C PRO A 225 -0.64 -12.72 -9.11
N TRP A 226 -1.88 -13.24 -9.10
CA TRP A 226 -2.61 -13.54 -7.85
C TRP A 226 -1.87 -14.53 -6.93
N GLU A 227 -0.98 -15.35 -7.49
CA GLU A 227 -0.12 -16.26 -6.73
C GLU A 227 0.84 -15.50 -5.79
N GLN A 228 1.15 -14.23 -6.07
CA GLN A 228 1.91 -13.38 -5.18
C GLN A 228 1.09 -13.04 -3.91
N GLY A 229 -0.19 -12.68 -4.08
CA GLY A 229 -1.11 -12.50 -2.97
C GLY A 229 -1.34 -13.78 -2.17
N GLN A 230 -1.43 -14.93 -2.84
CA GLN A 230 -1.55 -16.24 -2.19
C GLN A 230 -0.33 -16.51 -1.29
N ARG A 231 0.89 -16.26 -1.76
CA ARG A 231 2.12 -16.42 -0.95
C ARG A 231 2.11 -15.52 0.28
N VAL A 232 1.64 -14.27 0.14
CA VAL A 232 1.48 -13.36 1.29
C VAL A 232 0.48 -13.93 2.29
N SER A 233 -0.66 -14.44 1.82
CA SER A 233 -1.69 -15.05 2.68
C SER A 233 -1.20 -16.33 3.36
N ASP A 234 -0.47 -17.18 2.64
CA ASP A 234 0.06 -18.45 3.17
C ASP A 234 1.15 -18.23 4.25
N ALA A 235 1.91 -17.13 4.12
CA ALA A 235 2.94 -16.75 5.08
C ALA A 235 2.38 -16.00 6.30
N ALA A 236 1.16 -15.51 6.21
CA ALA A 236 0.54 -14.70 7.25
C ALA A 236 0.06 -15.55 8.44
N LYS A 237 -0.24 -14.88 9.55
CA LYS A 237 -0.77 -15.50 10.77
C LYS A 237 -2.04 -16.29 10.50
N GLU A 238 -2.22 -17.41 11.21
CA GLU A 238 -3.46 -18.18 11.21
C GLU A 238 -4.68 -17.29 11.51
N GLY A 239 -5.76 -17.47 10.73
CA GLY A 239 -6.94 -16.61 10.75
C GLY A 239 -6.91 -15.49 9.72
N SER A 240 -5.82 -15.35 8.95
CA SER A 240 -5.78 -14.45 7.79
C SER A 240 -6.74 -14.93 6.70
N VAL A 241 -7.34 -13.96 6.01
CA VAL A 241 -8.34 -14.23 4.97
C VAL A 241 -7.78 -13.85 3.60
N MET A 242 -7.83 -14.80 2.65
CA MET A 242 -7.59 -14.53 1.24
C MET A 242 -8.93 -14.42 0.50
N TRP A 243 -9.19 -13.26 -0.08
CA TRP A 243 -10.34 -13.04 -0.94
C TRP A 243 -9.91 -12.90 -2.39
N LEU A 244 -10.15 -13.96 -3.17
CA LEU A 244 -9.87 -14.00 -4.61
C LEU A 244 -11.11 -13.63 -5.41
N LEU A 245 -10.95 -12.71 -6.35
CA LEU A 245 -12.03 -12.26 -7.22
C LEU A 245 -11.78 -12.76 -8.66
N PRO A 246 -12.63 -13.66 -9.19
CA PRO A 246 -12.58 -14.06 -10.60
C PRO A 246 -12.75 -12.84 -11.51
N GLU A 247 -12.04 -12.85 -12.65
CA GLU A 247 -12.15 -11.84 -13.72
C GLU A 247 -11.75 -10.39 -13.34
N VAL A 248 -11.36 -10.15 -12.09
CA VAL A 248 -10.93 -8.83 -11.59
C VAL A 248 -9.46 -8.57 -11.91
N GLY A 249 -9.16 -7.38 -12.39
CA GLY A 249 -7.82 -6.90 -12.74
C GLY A 249 -7.02 -6.36 -11.54
N HIS A 250 -5.94 -5.61 -11.85
CA HIS A 250 -5.03 -5.05 -10.87
C HIS A 250 -5.66 -3.88 -10.10
N VAL A 251 -5.91 -4.07 -8.79
CA VAL A 251 -6.53 -3.05 -7.90
C VAL A 251 -7.94 -2.63 -8.37
N ASP A 252 -8.65 -3.49 -9.09
CA ASP A 252 -10.01 -3.23 -9.55
C ASP A 252 -11.07 -3.85 -8.64
N SER A 253 -10.67 -4.45 -7.50
CA SER A 253 -11.56 -5.20 -6.61
C SER A 253 -12.71 -4.34 -6.08
N PHE A 254 -12.43 -3.11 -5.64
CA PHE A 254 -13.46 -2.18 -5.19
C PHE A 254 -14.36 -1.70 -6.35
N LEU A 255 -13.79 -1.44 -7.51
CA LEU A 255 -14.54 -1.00 -8.69
C LEU A 255 -15.57 -2.05 -9.15
N GLU A 256 -15.16 -3.32 -9.16
CA GLU A 256 -15.98 -4.42 -9.65
C GLU A 256 -17.00 -4.94 -8.62
N GLN A 257 -16.68 -4.85 -7.31
CA GLN A 257 -17.54 -5.34 -6.23
C GLN A 257 -17.61 -4.36 -5.05
N PRO A 258 -18.08 -3.13 -5.26
CA PRO A 258 -17.97 -2.06 -4.28
C PRO A 258 -18.65 -2.37 -2.95
N ASP A 259 -19.85 -2.94 -2.97
CA ASP A 259 -20.61 -3.20 -1.74
C ASP A 259 -19.99 -4.33 -0.92
N GLU A 260 -19.59 -5.44 -1.57
CA GLU A 260 -18.94 -6.55 -0.88
C GLU A 260 -17.56 -6.16 -0.36
N TYR A 261 -16.81 -5.34 -1.14
CA TYR A 261 -15.50 -4.83 -0.73
C TYR A 261 -15.60 -4.01 0.56
N VAL A 262 -16.54 -3.07 0.61
CA VAL A 262 -16.75 -2.23 1.80
C VAL A 262 -17.16 -3.06 3.01
N VAL A 263 -18.06 -4.04 2.83
CA VAL A 263 -18.49 -4.93 3.92
C VAL A 263 -17.29 -5.71 4.46
N LYS A 264 -16.54 -6.41 3.61
CA LYS A 264 -15.41 -7.23 4.04
C LYS A 264 -14.31 -6.41 4.73
N VAL A 265 -13.99 -5.24 4.17
CA VAL A 265 -12.97 -4.35 4.73
C VAL A 265 -13.43 -3.77 6.06
N SER A 266 -14.68 -3.28 6.16
CA SER A 266 -15.18 -2.72 7.42
C SER A 266 -15.30 -3.79 8.50
N GLU A 267 -15.82 -4.98 8.22
CA GLU A 267 -15.89 -6.09 9.17
C GLU A 267 -14.50 -6.49 9.69
N TYR A 268 -13.52 -6.60 8.79
CA TYR A 268 -12.15 -6.92 9.17
C TYR A 268 -11.56 -5.87 10.13
N PHE A 269 -11.73 -4.58 9.86
CA PHE A 269 -11.21 -3.52 10.72
C PHE A 269 -12.02 -3.34 12.01
N ASP A 270 -13.34 -3.50 11.97
CA ASP A 270 -14.20 -3.44 13.15
C ASP A 270 -13.81 -4.51 14.19
N GLU A 271 -13.56 -5.73 13.74
CA GLU A 271 -13.15 -6.83 14.62
C GLU A 271 -11.82 -6.57 15.35
N ARG A 272 -10.93 -5.73 14.79
CA ARG A 272 -9.57 -5.52 15.27
C ARG A 272 -9.30 -4.18 15.91
N LEU A 273 -10.09 -3.16 15.57
CA LEU A 273 -9.82 -1.79 15.98
C LEU A 273 -10.90 -1.22 16.92
N ARG A 274 -12.03 -1.92 17.11
CA ARG A 274 -13.09 -1.58 18.10
C ARG A 274 -13.10 -2.56 19.25
#